data_8a8d8dcfdbba65795ba0791fd641bbaf
#
_entry.id   8a8d8dcfdbba65795ba0791fd641bbaf
#
_cell.length_a   1.000
_cell.length_b   1.000
_cell.length_c   1.000
_cell.angle_alpha   90.00
_cell.angle_beta   90.00
_cell.angle_gamma   90.00
#
_symmetry.space_group_name_H-M   'P 1'
#
loop_
_entity.id
_entity.type
_entity.pdbx_description
1 polymer ?
#
loop_
_entity_poly.entity_id
_entity_poly.type
_entity_poly.pdbx_seq_one_letter_code
_entity_poly.pdbx_strand_id
1 'polypeptide(L)'
;MDIQELVRAQRAYFLSGATRPYAFRMEQLKKLQRALQTNEKLLEQAMYQDFRKAPMEVYMCETGMVLEEVRFHLKHLKGWMRERAVPTPLAQFHAKSFVSPEPYGVALIISPWNYPVQLCLSPLVGAISGGNCAIVKPSAYAPATSAAIAKLIAETFDPRYIAAVEGGRAENSALLSQRFDTIFFTGSVAVGKVVMEAAAKNLTPVTLELGGKSPVIVDKTADVKLAARRIAFGKVLNAGQTCVEPDYLLIEKSVKPAFIEAYRQALHEFFPDGSMDEMPVIVSEKHFARVTALLEGQTAVVGGEFDEKTRFVAPTLLDGVSPDSPVMQEEIFGPILPMLEFSRLDEAINFIRSREKPLALYLFTSDKAAERRVLDTCSFGGGCINDTIIHLATTHMPFGGVGSSGMGSYHGKKSFDTFTHARSIVKKSTWLDLPMRYHPYSEKKLGIIKRFMK
;
A
#
# COMPACT_ATOMS: atom_id res chain seq x y z
N MET A 1 11.88 -6.71 -26.57
CA MET A 1 11.47 -8.10 -26.25
C MET A 1 9.96 -8.06 -26.08
N ASP A 2 9.24 -8.96 -26.73
CA ASP A 2 7.78 -9.09 -26.54
C ASP A 2 7.48 -9.54 -25.10
N ILE A 3 6.29 -9.18 -24.58
CA ILE A 3 5.89 -9.48 -23.18
C ILE A 3 5.91 -10.99 -22.91
N GLN A 4 5.45 -11.81 -23.86
CA GLN A 4 5.45 -13.25 -23.73
C GLN A 4 6.88 -13.82 -23.68
N GLU A 5 7.77 -13.31 -24.52
CA GLU A 5 9.18 -13.71 -24.51
C GLU A 5 9.88 -13.30 -23.21
N LEU A 6 9.57 -12.09 -22.71
CA LEU A 6 10.10 -11.57 -21.45
C LEU A 6 9.71 -12.48 -20.27
N VAL A 7 8.42 -12.81 -20.13
CA VAL A 7 7.94 -13.71 -19.07
C VAL A 7 8.59 -15.09 -19.17
N ARG A 8 8.74 -15.63 -20.38
CA ARG A 8 9.41 -16.92 -20.61
C ARG A 8 10.89 -16.86 -20.22
N ALA A 9 11.60 -15.79 -20.60
CA ALA A 9 13.00 -15.60 -20.23
C ALA A 9 13.19 -15.47 -18.71
N GLN A 10 12.32 -14.72 -18.03
CA GLN A 10 12.34 -14.62 -16.56
C GLN A 10 12.05 -15.95 -15.88
N ARG A 11 11.11 -16.73 -16.39
CA ARG A 11 10.82 -18.06 -15.86
C ARG A 11 12.01 -19.01 -16.02
N ALA A 12 12.67 -19.01 -17.17
CA ALA A 12 13.88 -19.79 -17.39
C ALA A 12 15.01 -19.38 -16.43
N TYR A 13 15.20 -18.05 -16.24
CA TYR A 13 16.19 -17.53 -15.30
C TYR A 13 15.89 -17.93 -13.85
N PHE A 14 14.64 -17.82 -13.43
CA PHE A 14 14.21 -18.27 -12.09
C PHE A 14 14.48 -19.78 -11.89
N LEU A 15 14.11 -20.59 -12.88
CA LEU A 15 14.28 -22.05 -12.81
C LEU A 15 15.76 -22.50 -12.77
N SER A 16 16.70 -21.65 -13.25
CA SER A 16 18.13 -21.89 -13.09
C SER A 16 18.61 -21.88 -11.63
N GLY A 17 17.80 -21.33 -10.72
CA GLY A 17 18.13 -21.17 -9.31
C GLY A 17 19.03 -19.99 -8.99
N ALA A 18 19.39 -19.16 -9.96
CA ALA A 18 20.29 -18.01 -9.80
C ALA A 18 19.83 -17.01 -8.74
N THR A 19 18.50 -16.84 -8.56
CA THR A 19 17.92 -15.88 -7.60
C THR A 19 17.86 -16.39 -6.15
N ARG A 20 18.12 -17.69 -5.92
CA ARG A 20 17.95 -18.31 -4.59
C ARG A 20 19.02 -17.94 -3.56
N PRO A 21 20.32 -17.81 -3.92
CA PRO A 21 21.37 -17.55 -2.93
C PRO A 21 21.20 -16.22 -2.20
N TYR A 22 21.50 -16.20 -0.91
CA TYR A 22 21.52 -14.99 -0.09
C TYR A 22 22.42 -13.88 -0.68
N ALA A 23 23.64 -14.27 -1.12
CA ALA A 23 24.58 -13.32 -1.70
C ALA A 23 24.04 -12.60 -2.93
N PHE A 24 23.33 -13.33 -3.81
CA PHE A 24 22.68 -12.75 -4.99
C PHE A 24 21.65 -11.70 -4.59
N ARG A 25 20.72 -12.04 -3.67
CA ARG A 25 19.66 -11.11 -3.24
C ARG A 25 20.23 -9.86 -2.58
N MET A 26 21.25 -10.02 -1.74
CA MET A 26 21.97 -8.89 -1.12
C MET A 26 22.63 -7.99 -2.15
N GLU A 27 23.23 -8.56 -3.18
CA GLU A 27 23.84 -7.79 -4.27
C GLU A 27 22.78 -6.99 -5.05
N GLN A 28 21.64 -7.61 -5.38
CA GLN A 28 20.59 -6.95 -6.14
C GLN A 28 19.91 -5.82 -5.33
N LEU A 29 19.68 -6.01 -4.01
CA LEU A 29 19.20 -4.94 -3.13
C LEU A 29 20.19 -3.76 -3.07
N LYS A 30 21.49 -4.03 -2.98
CA LYS A 30 22.52 -2.99 -3.03
C LYS A 30 22.60 -2.28 -4.38
N LYS A 31 22.36 -2.98 -5.49
CA LYS A 31 22.27 -2.37 -6.83
C LYS A 31 21.09 -1.41 -6.90
N LEU A 32 19.90 -1.83 -6.43
CA LEU A 32 18.73 -0.95 -6.35
C LEU A 32 18.98 0.29 -5.48
N GLN A 33 19.60 0.11 -4.32
CA GLN A 33 19.96 1.22 -3.43
C GLN A 33 20.86 2.25 -4.14
N ARG A 34 21.91 1.79 -4.79
CA ARG A 34 22.84 2.67 -5.54
C ARG A 34 22.14 3.34 -6.72
N ALA A 35 21.30 2.60 -7.46
CA ALA A 35 20.55 3.14 -8.59
C ALA A 35 19.63 4.28 -8.16
N LEU A 36 18.90 4.14 -7.04
CA LEU A 36 18.07 5.20 -6.47
C LEU A 36 18.90 6.44 -6.11
N GLN A 37 20.02 6.25 -5.40
CA GLN A 37 20.89 7.35 -4.98
C GLN A 37 21.55 8.08 -6.16
N THR A 38 21.95 7.33 -7.19
CA THR A 38 22.59 7.91 -8.38
C THR A 38 21.59 8.65 -9.27
N ASN A 39 20.34 8.19 -9.33
CA ASN A 39 19.30 8.74 -10.19
C ASN A 39 18.30 9.66 -9.43
N GLU A 40 18.63 10.12 -8.21
CA GLU A 40 17.75 10.96 -7.41
C GLU A 40 17.23 12.18 -8.18
N LYS A 41 18.15 12.95 -8.80
CA LYS A 41 17.79 14.13 -9.62
C LYS A 41 16.95 13.79 -10.84
N LEU A 42 17.17 12.65 -11.46
CA LEU A 42 16.34 12.20 -12.60
C LEU A 42 14.91 11.96 -12.16
N LEU A 43 14.73 11.31 -11.01
CA LEU A 43 13.42 11.01 -10.44
C LEU A 43 12.72 12.29 -9.96
N GLU A 44 13.44 13.21 -9.30
CA GLU A 44 12.92 14.53 -8.91
C GLU A 44 12.38 15.32 -10.11
N GLN A 45 13.20 15.42 -11.18
CA GLN A 45 12.81 16.15 -12.40
C GLN A 45 11.59 15.52 -13.08
N ALA A 46 11.54 14.19 -13.15
CA ALA A 46 10.40 13.48 -13.73
C ALA A 46 9.12 13.71 -12.95
N MET A 47 9.16 13.65 -11.62
CA MET A 47 8.00 13.91 -10.76
C MET A 47 7.59 15.38 -10.74
N TYR A 48 8.55 16.30 -10.86
CA TYR A 48 8.22 17.71 -11.09
C TYR A 48 7.49 17.92 -12.41
N GLN A 49 7.92 17.26 -13.48
CA GLN A 49 7.26 17.34 -14.78
C GLN A 49 5.82 16.80 -14.76
N ASP A 50 5.58 15.69 -14.06
CA ASP A 50 4.24 15.07 -14.02
C ASP A 50 3.30 15.79 -13.05
N PHE A 51 3.80 16.24 -11.87
CA PHE A 51 2.97 16.69 -10.74
C PHE A 51 3.36 18.06 -10.17
N ARG A 52 4.48 18.68 -10.58
CA ARG A 52 5.15 19.77 -9.86
C ARG A 52 5.55 19.42 -8.42
N LYS A 53 5.75 18.14 -8.12
CA LYS A 53 6.11 17.70 -6.77
C LYS A 53 7.47 18.25 -6.36
N ALA A 54 7.52 18.95 -5.21
CA ALA A 54 8.75 19.56 -4.69
C ALA A 54 9.79 18.50 -4.29
N PRO A 55 11.11 18.76 -4.43
CA PRO A 55 12.17 17.77 -4.09
C PRO A 55 12.08 17.23 -2.67
N MET A 56 11.69 18.05 -1.68
CA MET A 56 11.49 17.61 -0.31
C MET A 56 10.38 16.57 -0.20
N GLU A 57 9.25 16.79 -0.87
CA GLU A 57 8.14 15.86 -0.88
C GLU A 57 8.49 14.56 -1.64
N VAL A 58 9.23 14.68 -2.75
CA VAL A 58 9.77 13.52 -3.48
C VAL A 58 10.64 12.66 -2.57
N TYR A 59 11.58 13.26 -1.84
CA TYR A 59 12.42 12.48 -0.94
C TYR A 59 11.63 11.86 0.20
N MET A 60 10.78 12.65 0.86
CA MET A 60 10.02 12.24 2.03
C MET A 60 9.04 11.09 1.73
N CYS A 61 8.36 11.12 0.58
CA CYS A 61 7.25 10.22 0.28
C CYS A 61 7.57 9.15 -0.78
N GLU A 62 8.68 9.28 -1.51
CA GLU A 62 9.01 8.41 -2.63
C GLU A 62 10.38 7.76 -2.45
N THR A 63 11.46 8.43 -2.85
CA THR A 63 12.80 7.85 -2.87
C THR A 63 13.31 7.48 -1.49
N GLY A 64 13.10 8.33 -0.49
CA GLY A 64 13.50 8.08 0.90
C GLY A 64 12.79 6.87 1.52
N MET A 65 11.50 6.70 1.23
CA MET A 65 10.71 5.53 1.67
C MET A 65 11.27 4.23 1.10
N VAL A 66 11.58 4.20 -0.19
CA VAL A 66 12.16 3.00 -0.83
C VAL A 66 13.56 2.72 -0.29
N LEU A 67 14.39 3.75 -0.08
CA LEU A 67 15.72 3.60 0.52
C LEU A 67 15.66 3.04 1.94
N GLU A 68 14.65 3.44 2.73
CA GLU A 68 14.44 2.89 4.08
C GLU A 68 14.03 1.41 4.01
N GLU A 69 13.11 1.05 3.12
CA GLU A 69 12.69 -0.34 2.90
C GLU A 69 13.89 -1.21 2.47
N VAL A 70 14.72 -0.72 1.53
CA VAL A 70 15.94 -1.44 1.11
C VAL A 70 16.91 -1.63 2.29
N ARG A 71 17.18 -0.57 3.08
CA ARG A 71 18.06 -0.65 4.26
C ARG A 71 17.56 -1.66 5.28
N PHE A 72 16.26 -1.66 5.52
CA PHE A 72 15.63 -2.60 6.45
C PHE A 72 15.78 -4.05 5.98
N HIS A 73 15.55 -4.31 4.69
CA HIS A 73 15.74 -5.64 4.09
C HIS A 73 17.20 -6.09 4.12
N LEU A 74 18.16 -5.23 3.76
CA LEU A 74 19.59 -5.52 3.83
C LEU A 74 20.02 -5.96 5.24
N LYS A 75 19.46 -5.32 6.27
CA LYS A 75 19.76 -5.63 7.68
C LYS A 75 19.19 -6.97 8.14
N HIS A 76 17.99 -7.33 7.68
CA HIS A 76 17.21 -8.43 8.26
C HIS A 76 17.12 -9.69 7.40
N LEU A 77 17.40 -9.61 6.09
CA LEU A 77 17.18 -10.69 5.10
C LEU A 77 17.81 -12.02 5.51
N LYS A 78 19.03 -12.02 6.06
CA LYS A 78 19.72 -13.24 6.50
C LYS A 78 18.91 -14.02 7.55
N GLY A 79 18.23 -13.29 8.45
CA GLY A 79 17.38 -13.90 9.47
C GLY A 79 16.07 -14.46 8.88
N TRP A 80 15.48 -13.71 7.97
CA TRP A 80 14.19 -14.09 7.35
C TRP A 80 14.29 -15.32 6.43
N MET A 81 15.42 -15.48 5.77
CA MET A 81 15.68 -16.63 4.90
C MET A 81 15.93 -17.96 5.64
N ARG A 82 16.12 -17.91 6.97
CA ARG A 82 16.39 -19.13 7.75
C ARG A 82 15.13 -20.00 7.89
N GLU A 83 15.33 -21.30 7.88
CA GLU A 83 14.33 -22.26 8.31
C GLU A 83 13.97 -21.99 9.78
N ARG A 84 12.69 -21.87 10.06
CA ARG A 84 12.17 -21.65 11.41
C ARG A 84 11.65 -22.95 11.99
N ALA A 85 12.38 -23.51 12.97
CA ALA A 85 11.93 -24.70 13.69
C ALA A 85 10.60 -24.40 14.41
N VAL A 86 9.72 -25.38 14.39
CA VAL A 86 8.43 -25.37 15.10
C VAL A 86 8.28 -26.66 15.93
N PRO A 87 7.45 -26.67 16.99
CA PRO A 87 7.21 -27.87 17.77
C PRO A 87 6.75 -29.03 16.90
N THR A 88 7.32 -30.20 17.14
CA THR A 88 6.91 -31.45 16.49
C THR A 88 6.05 -32.24 17.46
N PRO A 89 4.81 -32.64 17.09
CA PRO A 89 3.96 -33.45 17.94
C PRO A 89 4.61 -34.76 18.34
N LEU A 90 4.41 -35.23 19.56
CA LEU A 90 4.99 -36.48 20.09
C LEU A 90 4.62 -37.70 19.25
N ALA A 91 3.44 -37.71 18.64
CA ALA A 91 2.99 -38.75 17.71
C ALA A 91 3.92 -38.92 16.49
N GLN A 92 4.73 -37.89 16.18
CA GLN A 92 5.70 -37.92 15.09
C GLN A 92 7.15 -38.15 15.57
N PHE A 93 7.35 -38.57 16.80
CA PHE A 93 8.67 -38.91 17.34
C PHE A 93 9.34 -39.97 16.46
N HIS A 94 10.53 -39.90 16.03
CA HIS A 94 11.60 -38.94 16.12
C HIS A 94 11.66 -38.13 14.82
N ALA A 95 11.13 -36.89 14.85
CA ALA A 95 11.12 -36.01 13.70
C ALA A 95 11.47 -34.55 14.10
N LYS A 96 11.84 -33.75 13.10
CA LYS A 96 12.02 -32.29 13.21
C LYS A 96 11.04 -31.59 12.27
N SER A 97 10.31 -30.60 12.76
CA SER A 97 9.39 -29.79 11.96
C SER A 97 9.94 -28.38 11.80
N PHE A 98 9.86 -27.85 10.61
CA PHE A 98 10.29 -26.47 10.32
C PHE A 98 9.50 -25.87 9.16
N VAL A 99 9.46 -24.53 9.13
CA VAL A 99 8.91 -23.74 8.02
C VAL A 99 10.08 -23.13 7.25
N SER A 100 10.11 -23.36 5.94
CA SER A 100 11.13 -22.87 5.02
C SER A 100 10.51 -21.87 4.03
N PRO A 101 10.93 -20.59 4.00
CA PRO A 101 10.45 -19.63 3.02
C PRO A 101 11.03 -19.97 1.64
N GLU A 102 10.19 -19.98 0.61
CA GLU A 102 10.63 -20.14 -0.77
C GLU A 102 10.01 -19.07 -1.69
N PRO A 103 10.75 -18.60 -2.72
CA PRO A 103 10.20 -17.65 -3.69
C PRO A 103 9.06 -18.30 -4.49
N TYR A 104 8.07 -17.49 -4.86
CA TYR A 104 7.00 -17.92 -5.77
C TYR A 104 7.52 -18.22 -7.18
N GLY A 105 8.29 -17.31 -7.77
CA GLY A 105 8.77 -17.44 -9.14
C GLY A 105 8.93 -16.12 -9.87
N VAL A 106 8.04 -15.83 -10.82
CA VAL A 106 7.97 -14.58 -11.56
C VAL A 106 6.82 -13.74 -11.01
N ALA A 107 7.14 -12.58 -10.47
CA ALA A 107 6.19 -11.64 -9.90
C ALA A 107 5.80 -10.56 -10.93
N LEU A 108 4.54 -10.15 -10.93
CA LEU A 108 4.06 -8.95 -11.62
C LEU A 108 3.72 -7.87 -10.58
N ILE A 109 4.27 -6.67 -10.76
CA ILE A 109 3.99 -5.50 -9.90
C ILE A 109 3.40 -4.42 -10.77
N ILE A 110 2.11 -4.13 -10.58
CA ILE A 110 1.41 -3.05 -11.30
C ILE A 110 1.19 -1.90 -10.32
N SER A 111 1.79 -0.75 -10.61
CA SER A 111 1.78 0.41 -9.73
C SER A 111 0.93 1.56 -10.25
N PRO A 112 0.34 2.38 -9.35
CA PRO A 112 -0.44 3.55 -9.70
C PRO A 112 0.47 4.74 -10.02
N TRP A 113 -0.15 5.88 -10.24
CA TRP A 113 0.52 7.12 -10.65
C TRP A 113 0.80 8.09 -9.50
N ASN A 114 0.12 7.98 -8.35
CA ASN A 114 0.14 9.02 -7.31
C ASN A 114 1.44 9.07 -6.47
N TYR A 115 2.03 7.92 -6.19
CA TYR A 115 3.39 7.77 -5.65
C TYR A 115 4.15 6.76 -6.53
N PRO A 116 4.48 7.17 -7.77
CA PRO A 116 4.90 6.23 -8.81
C PRO A 116 6.22 5.53 -8.51
N VAL A 117 7.15 6.17 -7.82
CA VAL A 117 8.44 5.57 -7.45
C VAL A 117 8.26 4.64 -6.25
N GLN A 118 7.63 5.13 -5.19
CA GLN A 118 7.45 4.37 -3.95
C GLN A 118 6.60 3.13 -4.18
N LEU A 119 5.42 3.27 -4.81
CA LEU A 119 4.47 2.16 -5.01
C LEU A 119 4.91 1.18 -6.11
N CYS A 120 5.89 1.54 -6.93
CA CYS A 120 6.53 0.63 -7.88
C CYS A 120 7.70 -0.13 -7.25
N LEU A 121 8.58 0.57 -6.54
CA LEU A 121 9.87 0.02 -6.11
C LEU A 121 9.84 -0.59 -4.71
N SER A 122 8.96 -0.17 -3.79
CA SER A 122 8.85 -0.82 -2.47
C SER A 122 8.37 -2.28 -2.58
N PRO A 123 7.33 -2.62 -3.38
CA PRO A 123 7.02 -4.03 -3.63
C PRO A 123 8.16 -4.79 -4.34
N LEU A 124 8.91 -4.13 -5.22
CA LEU A 124 10.07 -4.72 -5.87
C LEU A 124 11.16 -5.11 -4.87
N VAL A 125 11.40 -4.32 -3.81
CA VAL A 125 12.29 -4.69 -2.71
C VAL A 125 11.85 -6.02 -2.08
N GLY A 126 10.54 -6.19 -1.87
CA GLY A 126 9.96 -7.45 -1.39
C GLY A 126 10.21 -8.62 -2.36
N ALA A 127 10.00 -8.42 -3.66
CA ALA A 127 10.21 -9.44 -4.68
C ALA A 127 11.68 -9.86 -4.77
N ILE A 128 12.64 -8.90 -4.75
CA ILE A 128 14.09 -9.16 -4.73
C ILE A 128 14.48 -9.96 -3.50
N SER A 129 14.07 -9.51 -2.32
CA SER A 129 14.41 -10.17 -1.05
C SER A 129 13.78 -11.56 -0.94
N GLY A 130 12.57 -11.74 -1.48
CA GLY A 130 11.91 -13.03 -1.62
C GLY A 130 12.65 -13.99 -2.56
N GLY A 131 13.45 -13.48 -3.51
CA GLY A 131 14.20 -14.25 -4.50
C GLY A 131 13.42 -14.54 -5.77
N ASN A 132 12.46 -13.70 -6.14
CA ASN A 132 11.69 -13.79 -7.35
C ASN A 132 12.36 -13.02 -8.51
N CYS A 133 12.06 -13.37 -9.74
CA CYS A 133 12.13 -12.47 -10.88
C CYS A 133 10.91 -11.53 -10.83
N ALA A 134 11.00 -10.35 -11.44
CA ALA A 134 9.89 -9.42 -11.42
C ALA A 134 9.75 -8.60 -12.72
N ILE A 135 8.50 -8.37 -13.13
CA ILE A 135 8.14 -7.34 -14.09
C ILE A 135 7.42 -6.23 -13.33
N VAL A 136 7.92 -5.01 -13.42
CA VAL A 136 7.24 -3.83 -12.90
C VAL A 136 6.54 -3.09 -14.03
N LYS A 137 5.32 -2.63 -13.77
CA LYS A 137 4.48 -1.89 -14.71
C LYS A 137 4.09 -0.55 -14.11
N PRO A 138 4.94 0.50 -14.28
CA PRO A 138 4.59 1.85 -13.83
C PRO A 138 3.42 2.42 -14.62
N SER A 139 2.74 3.41 -14.05
CA SER A 139 1.52 3.96 -14.62
C SER A 139 1.78 4.91 -15.79
N ALA A 140 0.99 4.77 -16.86
CA ALA A 140 1.01 5.69 -17.99
C ALA A 140 0.47 7.10 -17.68
N TYR A 141 -0.20 7.29 -16.53
CA TYR A 141 -0.67 8.63 -16.13
C TYR A 141 0.44 9.53 -15.55
N ALA A 142 1.60 8.96 -15.21
CA ALA A 142 2.82 9.69 -14.86
C ALA A 142 3.93 9.34 -15.85
N PRO A 143 3.87 9.83 -17.09
CA PRO A 143 4.71 9.35 -18.20
C PRO A 143 6.20 9.66 -18.02
N ALA A 144 6.55 10.83 -17.51
CA ALA A 144 7.94 11.19 -17.26
C ALA A 144 8.56 10.30 -16.17
N THR A 145 7.82 10.07 -15.09
CA THR A 145 8.26 9.19 -14.00
C THR A 145 8.30 7.73 -14.43
N SER A 146 7.33 7.29 -15.24
CA SER A 146 7.33 5.94 -15.84
C SER A 146 8.60 5.68 -16.64
N ALA A 147 8.96 6.61 -17.54
CA ALA A 147 10.18 6.52 -18.34
C ALA A 147 11.46 6.55 -17.47
N ALA A 148 11.49 7.38 -16.42
CA ALA A 148 12.62 7.43 -15.50
C ALA A 148 12.79 6.10 -14.72
N ILE A 149 11.69 5.49 -14.25
CA ILE A 149 11.71 4.17 -13.61
C ILE A 149 12.18 3.10 -14.60
N ALA A 150 11.64 3.09 -15.82
CA ALA A 150 12.03 2.13 -16.87
C ALA A 150 13.52 2.21 -17.19
N LYS A 151 14.05 3.43 -17.34
CA LYS A 151 15.48 3.67 -17.52
C LYS A 151 16.31 3.15 -16.36
N LEU A 152 15.94 3.51 -15.12
CA LEU A 152 16.63 3.06 -13.90
C LEU A 152 16.70 1.52 -13.84
N ILE A 153 15.59 0.85 -14.10
CA ILE A 153 15.52 -0.62 -14.10
C ILE A 153 16.41 -1.22 -15.20
N ALA A 154 16.34 -0.70 -16.44
CA ALA A 154 17.09 -1.22 -17.57
C ALA A 154 18.61 -1.06 -17.40
N GLU A 155 19.07 0.03 -16.75
CA GLU A 155 20.49 0.28 -16.47
C GLU A 155 21.01 -0.53 -15.25
N THR A 156 20.10 -1.03 -14.40
CA THR A 156 20.48 -1.68 -13.12
C THR A 156 20.45 -3.20 -13.21
N PHE A 157 19.48 -3.77 -13.94
CA PHE A 157 19.18 -5.20 -13.90
C PHE A 157 19.19 -5.84 -15.29
N ASP A 158 19.54 -7.14 -15.32
CA ASP A 158 19.29 -7.98 -16.49
C ASP A 158 17.77 -8.14 -16.68
N PRO A 159 17.20 -7.91 -17.87
CA PRO A 159 15.76 -8.02 -18.11
C PRO A 159 15.21 -9.43 -17.85
N ARG A 160 16.07 -10.46 -17.92
CA ARG A 160 15.70 -11.83 -17.52
C ARG A 160 15.46 -11.98 -16.02
N TYR A 161 15.91 -11.01 -15.22
CA TYR A 161 15.72 -10.98 -13.79
C TYR A 161 14.66 -9.95 -13.38
N ILE A 162 14.87 -8.67 -13.69
CA ILE A 162 13.92 -7.59 -13.41
C ILE A 162 13.80 -6.73 -14.68
N ALA A 163 12.57 -6.46 -15.09
CA ALA A 163 12.27 -5.62 -16.23
C ALA A 163 11.12 -4.66 -15.92
N ALA A 164 11.12 -3.49 -16.60
CA ALA A 164 9.99 -2.59 -16.62
C ALA A 164 9.25 -2.69 -17.96
N VAL A 165 7.92 -2.66 -17.91
CA VAL A 165 7.06 -2.57 -19.10
C VAL A 165 6.27 -1.28 -18.99
N GLU A 166 6.54 -0.33 -19.89
CA GLU A 166 5.78 0.90 -20.02
C GLU A 166 4.52 0.67 -20.85
N GLY A 167 3.58 1.60 -20.80
CA GLY A 167 2.37 1.59 -21.60
C GLY A 167 1.09 1.68 -20.79
N GLY A 168 -0.04 1.54 -21.47
CA GLY A 168 -1.36 1.77 -20.91
C GLY A 168 -2.20 0.50 -20.74
N ARG A 169 -3.45 0.58 -21.18
CA ARG A 169 -4.42 -0.52 -21.02
C ARG A 169 -4.03 -1.76 -21.85
N ALA A 170 -3.46 -1.56 -23.05
CA ALA A 170 -3.08 -2.69 -23.91
C ALA A 170 -2.00 -3.55 -23.25
N GLU A 171 -0.94 -2.91 -22.71
CA GLU A 171 0.15 -3.59 -22.02
C GLU A 171 -0.30 -4.24 -20.71
N ASN A 172 -1.19 -3.58 -19.94
CA ASN A 172 -1.80 -4.19 -18.77
C ASN A 172 -2.55 -5.47 -19.14
N SER A 173 -3.36 -5.45 -20.20
CA SER A 173 -4.11 -6.62 -20.68
C SER A 173 -3.17 -7.73 -21.17
N ALA A 174 -2.12 -7.37 -21.89
CA ALA A 174 -1.11 -8.30 -22.38
C ALA A 174 -0.34 -8.97 -21.21
N LEU A 175 0.04 -8.20 -20.16
CA LEU A 175 0.66 -8.75 -18.94
C LEU A 175 -0.31 -9.66 -18.19
N LEU A 176 -1.55 -9.24 -17.96
CA LEU A 176 -2.54 -10.03 -17.24
C LEU A 176 -2.98 -11.30 -17.98
N SER A 177 -2.73 -11.39 -19.29
CA SER A 177 -2.93 -12.62 -20.07
C SER A 177 -1.81 -13.65 -19.87
N GLN A 178 -0.65 -13.23 -19.30
CA GLN A 178 0.46 -14.14 -19.03
C GLN A 178 0.29 -14.84 -17.66
N ARG A 179 0.99 -15.96 -17.49
CA ARG A 179 1.04 -16.67 -16.21
C ARG A 179 2.15 -16.13 -15.33
N PHE A 180 1.77 -15.45 -14.25
CA PHE A 180 2.66 -15.08 -13.14
C PHE A 180 2.46 -16.00 -11.94
N ASP A 181 3.43 -16.03 -11.04
CA ASP A 181 3.40 -16.86 -9.84
C ASP A 181 2.93 -16.06 -8.61
N THR A 182 2.94 -14.73 -8.68
CA THR A 182 2.29 -13.80 -7.75
C THR A 182 2.06 -12.45 -8.44
N ILE A 183 1.00 -11.74 -8.07
CA ILE A 183 0.71 -10.39 -8.58
C ILE A 183 0.53 -9.44 -7.39
N PHE A 184 1.25 -8.33 -7.43
CA PHE A 184 1.07 -7.19 -6.54
C PHE A 184 0.47 -6.04 -7.34
N PHE A 185 -0.67 -5.56 -6.92
CA PHE A 185 -1.39 -4.47 -7.58
C PHE A 185 -1.74 -3.37 -6.60
N THR A 186 -1.46 -2.13 -6.98
CA THR A 186 -1.95 -0.94 -6.27
C THR A 186 -2.74 -0.08 -7.25
N GLY A 187 -3.97 0.31 -6.89
CA GLY A 187 -4.82 1.14 -7.74
C GLY A 187 -6.29 1.13 -7.33
N SER A 188 -7.19 1.42 -8.28
CA SER A 188 -8.61 1.49 -7.99
C SER A 188 -9.26 0.11 -7.76
N VAL A 189 -10.33 0.08 -6.97
CA VAL A 189 -11.13 -1.13 -6.71
C VAL A 189 -11.60 -1.80 -7.99
N ALA A 190 -12.04 -1.02 -8.98
CA ALA A 190 -12.51 -1.55 -10.27
C ALA A 190 -11.41 -2.31 -11.01
N VAL A 191 -10.19 -1.77 -11.08
CA VAL A 191 -9.06 -2.44 -11.73
C VAL A 191 -8.55 -3.61 -10.89
N GLY A 192 -8.58 -3.51 -9.56
CA GLY A 192 -8.25 -4.62 -8.65
C GLY A 192 -9.10 -5.86 -8.91
N LYS A 193 -10.41 -5.69 -9.18
CA LYS A 193 -11.29 -6.80 -9.57
C LYS A 193 -10.87 -7.44 -10.90
N VAL A 194 -10.47 -6.65 -11.90
CA VAL A 194 -9.95 -7.16 -13.19
C VAL A 194 -8.66 -7.96 -12.97
N VAL A 195 -7.76 -7.48 -12.13
CA VAL A 195 -6.52 -8.21 -11.77
C VAL A 195 -6.85 -9.53 -11.09
N MET A 196 -7.79 -9.53 -10.16
CA MET A 196 -8.22 -10.74 -9.44
C MET A 196 -8.86 -11.77 -10.39
N GLU A 197 -9.70 -11.33 -11.32
CA GLU A 197 -10.29 -12.21 -12.37
C GLU A 197 -9.20 -12.84 -13.25
N ALA A 198 -8.21 -12.06 -13.67
CA ALA A 198 -7.10 -12.57 -14.48
C ALA A 198 -6.26 -13.60 -13.68
N ALA A 199 -5.94 -13.29 -12.43
CA ALA A 199 -5.18 -14.15 -11.54
C ALA A 199 -5.90 -15.50 -11.25
N ALA A 200 -7.22 -15.48 -11.12
CA ALA A 200 -8.05 -16.65 -10.85
C ALA A 200 -7.89 -17.75 -11.90
N LYS A 201 -7.64 -17.40 -13.17
CA LYS A 201 -7.42 -18.36 -14.27
C LYS A 201 -6.23 -19.27 -14.04
N ASN A 202 -5.23 -18.81 -13.30
CA ASN A 202 -4.00 -19.57 -13.02
C ASN A 202 -3.84 -19.87 -11.51
N LEU A 203 -4.83 -19.58 -10.67
CA LEU A 203 -4.76 -19.64 -9.19
C LEU A 203 -3.56 -18.83 -8.65
N THR A 204 -3.23 -17.74 -9.31
CA THR A 204 -2.12 -16.85 -8.91
C THR A 204 -2.52 -16.07 -7.66
N PRO A 205 -1.72 -16.14 -6.56
CA PRO A 205 -1.97 -15.31 -5.38
C PRO A 205 -1.82 -13.83 -5.71
N VAL A 206 -2.72 -13.01 -5.16
CA VAL A 206 -2.72 -11.57 -5.37
C VAL A 206 -2.57 -10.82 -4.04
N THR A 207 -1.85 -9.70 -4.08
CA THR A 207 -1.90 -8.66 -3.07
C THR A 207 -2.48 -7.43 -3.73
N LEU A 208 -3.58 -6.91 -3.18
CA LEU A 208 -4.33 -5.77 -3.72
C LEU A 208 -4.32 -4.64 -2.70
N GLU A 209 -3.65 -3.55 -3.04
CA GLU A 209 -3.67 -2.30 -2.30
C GLU A 209 -4.61 -1.34 -3.05
N LEU A 210 -5.79 -1.14 -2.49
CA LEU A 210 -6.87 -0.39 -3.11
C LEU A 210 -7.16 0.88 -2.33
N GLY A 211 -8.05 1.72 -2.84
CA GLY A 211 -8.44 2.96 -2.17
C GLY A 211 -9.67 2.77 -1.28
N GLY A 212 -10.32 3.88 -1.01
CA GLY A 212 -11.55 3.97 -0.23
C GLY A 212 -11.71 5.36 0.37
N LYS A 213 -12.91 5.65 0.90
CA LYS A 213 -13.16 6.93 1.59
C LYS A 213 -12.69 6.83 3.03
N SER A 214 -11.47 7.32 3.32
CA SER A 214 -10.84 7.28 4.64
C SER A 214 -11.41 8.37 5.56
N PRO A 215 -12.19 7.99 6.62
CA PRO A 215 -12.78 8.94 7.55
C PRO A 215 -11.76 9.57 8.49
N VAL A 216 -12.01 10.81 8.83
CA VAL A 216 -11.41 11.48 9.99
C VAL A 216 -12.50 11.77 10.99
N ILE A 217 -12.30 11.43 12.25
CA ILE A 217 -13.18 11.80 13.37
C ILE A 217 -12.46 12.85 14.21
N VAL A 218 -13.09 13.99 14.41
CA VAL A 218 -12.65 15.01 15.38
C VAL A 218 -13.69 15.07 16.51
N ASP A 219 -13.33 14.49 17.65
CA ASP A 219 -14.14 14.47 18.85
C ASP A 219 -14.03 15.79 19.63
N LYS A 220 -15.01 16.08 20.48
CA LYS A 220 -15.07 17.29 21.34
C LYS A 220 -13.85 17.45 22.26
N THR A 221 -13.13 16.37 22.56
CA THR A 221 -11.94 16.38 23.44
C THR A 221 -10.62 16.52 22.66
N ALA A 222 -10.68 16.64 21.35
CA ALA A 222 -9.51 16.82 20.50
C ALA A 222 -8.80 18.16 20.76
N ASP A 223 -7.47 18.17 20.62
CA ASP A 223 -6.74 19.41 20.38
C ASP A 223 -7.08 19.90 18.96
N VAL A 224 -8.02 20.82 18.86
CA VAL A 224 -8.62 21.27 17.61
C VAL A 224 -7.60 21.94 16.69
N LYS A 225 -6.65 22.71 17.24
CA LYS A 225 -5.60 23.39 16.44
C LYS A 225 -4.65 22.37 15.84
N LEU A 226 -4.22 21.40 16.65
CA LEU A 226 -3.35 20.32 16.20
C LEU A 226 -4.05 19.41 15.18
N ALA A 227 -5.33 19.08 15.43
CA ALA A 227 -6.15 18.29 14.50
C ALA A 227 -6.26 18.98 13.13
N ALA A 228 -6.65 20.25 13.12
CA ALA A 228 -6.79 21.03 11.90
C ALA A 228 -5.47 21.10 11.11
N ARG A 229 -4.34 21.35 11.78
CA ARG A 229 -3.01 21.39 11.16
C ARG A 229 -2.62 20.05 10.53
N ARG A 230 -2.80 18.93 11.23
CA ARG A 230 -2.45 17.59 10.74
C ARG A 230 -3.38 17.12 9.62
N ILE A 231 -4.66 17.46 9.69
CA ILE A 231 -5.63 17.17 8.63
C ILE A 231 -5.34 18.01 7.39
N ALA A 232 -5.05 19.31 7.55
CA ALA A 232 -4.64 20.19 6.45
C ALA A 232 -3.39 19.65 5.75
N PHE A 233 -2.36 19.23 6.51
CA PHE A 233 -1.18 18.58 5.94
C PHE A 233 -1.54 17.35 5.11
N GLY A 234 -2.43 16.48 5.61
CA GLY A 234 -2.91 15.31 4.88
C GLY A 234 -3.62 15.63 3.56
N LYS A 235 -4.22 16.82 3.44
CA LYS A 235 -4.89 17.27 2.21
C LYS A 235 -3.96 18.00 1.24
N VAL A 236 -2.94 18.67 1.76
CA VAL A 236 -1.95 19.39 0.94
C VAL A 236 -0.94 18.41 0.33
N LEU A 237 -0.50 17.40 1.10
CA LEU A 237 0.46 16.42 0.66
C LEU A 237 -0.03 15.73 -0.63
N ASN A 238 0.79 15.76 -1.68
CA ASN A 238 0.46 15.26 -3.02
C ASN A 238 -0.87 15.78 -3.59
N ALA A 239 -1.29 16.98 -3.17
CA ALA A 239 -2.61 17.56 -3.48
C ALA A 239 -3.76 16.61 -3.13
N GLY A 240 -3.67 15.88 -2.03
CA GLY A 240 -4.66 14.90 -1.60
C GLY A 240 -4.77 13.66 -2.50
N GLN A 241 -3.89 13.46 -3.47
CA GLN A 241 -3.90 12.30 -4.37
C GLN A 241 -3.27 11.08 -3.69
N THR A 242 -3.85 10.65 -2.56
CA THR A 242 -3.28 9.64 -1.66
C THR A 242 -4.37 8.68 -1.20
N CYS A 243 -4.14 7.38 -1.34
CA CYS A 243 -5.11 6.33 -0.97
C CYS A 243 -5.47 6.31 0.54
N VAL A 244 -4.66 6.94 1.37
CA VAL A 244 -4.89 7.14 2.81
C VAL A 244 -5.12 8.61 3.16
N GLU A 245 -5.47 9.46 2.19
CA GLU A 245 -5.80 10.84 2.50
C GLU A 245 -6.98 10.95 3.47
N PRO A 246 -7.07 12.00 4.29
CA PRO A 246 -8.32 12.39 4.94
C PRO A 246 -9.38 12.66 3.87
N ASP A 247 -10.26 11.69 3.59
CA ASP A 247 -11.22 11.83 2.49
C ASP A 247 -12.47 12.60 2.90
N TYR A 248 -12.99 12.36 4.11
CA TYR A 248 -14.08 13.14 4.70
C TYR A 248 -13.91 13.29 6.21
N LEU A 249 -14.45 14.39 6.75
CA LEU A 249 -14.37 14.74 8.16
C LEU A 249 -15.72 14.56 8.85
N LEU A 250 -15.74 13.75 9.89
CA LEU A 250 -16.82 13.68 10.88
C LEU A 250 -16.39 14.53 12.09
N ILE A 251 -17.10 15.62 12.35
CA ILE A 251 -16.73 16.58 13.37
C ILE A 251 -17.84 16.75 14.41
N GLU A 252 -17.47 16.73 15.69
CA GLU A 252 -18.42 17.03 16.74
C GLU A 252 -18.83 18.53 16.68
N LYS A 253 -20.15 18.80 16.78
CA LYS A 253 -20.75 20.12 16.53
C LYS A 253 -20.11 21.25 17.31
N SER A 254 -19.77 21.05 18.59
CA SER A 254 -19.27 22.11 19.46
C SER A 254 -17.88 22.61 19.07
N VAL A 255 -17.07 21.78 18.42
CA VAL A 255 -15.70 22.12 18.02
C VAL A 255 -15.57 22.56 16.55
N LYS A 256 -16.63 22.40 15.73
CA LYS A 256 -16.62 22.73 14.31
C LYS A 256 -16.21 24.19 14.00
N PRO A 257 -16.79 25.26 14.64
CA PRO A 257 -16.38 26.63 14.32
C PRO A 257 -14.90 26.88 14.59
N ALA A 258 -14.39 26.36 15.71
CA ALA A 258 -12.97 26.47 16.06
C ALA A 258 -12.07 25.69 15.09
N PHE A 259 -12.54 24.54 14.58
CA PHE A 259 -11.81 23.76 13.59
C PHE A 259 -11.68 24.48 12.24
N ILE A 260 -12.76 25.09 11.74
CA ILE A 260 -12.73 25.86 10.46
C ILE A 260 -11.69 26.97 10.54
N GLU A 261 -11.69 27.73 11.64
CA GLU A 261 -10.72 28.81 11.83
C GLU A 261 -9.28 28.27 11.97
N ALA A 262 -9.08 27.18 12.73
CA ALA A 262 -7.78 26.56 12.88
C ALA A 262 -7.27 25.94 11.55
N TYR A 263 -8.16 25.42 10.71
CA TYR A 263 -7.81 24.88 9.39
C TYR A 263 -7.34 26.01 8.44
N ARG A 264 -8.04 27.15 8.43
CA ARG A 264 -7.64 28.35 7.67
C ARG A 264 -6.28 28.84 8.13
N GLN A 265 -6.07 28.92 9.45
CA GLN A 265 -4.80 29.34 10.04
C GLN A 265 -3.67 28.37 9.66
N ALA A 266 -3.91 27.07 9.68
CA ALA A 266 -2.91 26.07 9.29
C ALA A 266 -2.47 26.20 7.83
N LEU A 267 -3.41 26.45 6.90
CA LEU A 267 -3.07 26.72 5.50
C LEU A 267 -2.26 28.03 5.34
N HIS A 268 -2.62 29.08 6.09
CA HIS A 268 -1.82 30.31 6.08
C HIS A 268 -0.40 30.10 6.64
N GLU A 269 -0.23 29.24 7.63
CA GLU A 269 1.11 28.88 8.14
C GLU A 269 1.93 28.03 7.14
N PHE A 270 1.28 27.19 6.34
CA PHE A 270 1.94 26.41 5.29
C PHE A 270 2.32 27.28 4.08
N PHE A 271 1.53 28.29 3.78
CA PHE A 271 1.67 29.19 2.64
C PHE A 271 1.58 30.66 3.10
N PRO A 272 2.60 31.17 3.82
CA PRO A 272 2.53 32.45 4.52
C PRO A 272 2.44 33.66 3.57
N ASP A 273 2.98 33.55 2.37
CA ASP A 273 2.89 34.57 1.30
C ASP A 273 1.69 34.37 0.37
N GLY A 274 0.86 33.36 0.65
CA GLY A 274 -0.30 32.99 -0.17
C GLY A 274 0.04 32.23 -1.45
N SER A 275 1.32 32.08 -1.80
CA SER A 275 1.72 31.25 -2.94
C SER A 275 1.63 29.76 -2.58
N MET A 276 0.99 28.99 -3.46
CA MET A 276 0.91 27.53 -3.38
C MET A 276 1.71 26.85 -4.51
N ASP A 277 2.74 27.52 -5.03
CA ASP A 277 3.53 27.05 -6.17
C ASP A 277 4.28 25.75 -5.88
N GLU A 278 4.59 25.47 -4.61
CA GLU A 278 5.22 24.22 -4.17
C GLU A 278 4.22 23.06 -3.99
N MET A 279 2.92 23.36 -4.01
CA MET A 279 1.91 22.31 -3.91
C MET A 279 1.80 21.55 -5.23
N PRO A 280 1.76 20.20 -5.19
CA PRO A 280 1.55 19.39 -6.40
C PRO A 280 0.23 19.74 -7.11
N VAL A 281 0.19 19.48 -8.42
CA VAL A 281 -1.01 19.64 -9.24
C VAL A 281 -1.67 18.28 -9.50
N ILE A 282 -2.93 18.30 -9.93
CA ILE A 282 -3.64 17.07 -10.31
C ILE A 282 -2.97 16.45 -11.55
N VAL A 283 -2.75 15.14 -11.51
CA VAL A 283 -1.90 14.39 -12.46
C VAL A 283 -2.28 14.57 -13.93
N SER A 284 -3.56 14.71 -14.26
CA SER A 284 -4.04 14.83 -15.63
C SER A 284 -5.31 15.66 -15.72
N GLU A 285 -5.60 16.18 -16.92
CA GLU A 285 -6.84 16.91 -17.22
C GLU A 285 -8.09 16.10 -16.86
N LYS A 286 -8.10 14.80 -17.17
CA LYS A 286 -9.20 13.90 -16.83
C LYS A 286 -9.46 13.85 -15.34
N HIS A 287 -8.41 13.71 -14.53
CA HIS A 287 -8.56 13.67 -13.06
C HIS A 287 -8.86 15.05 -12.50
N PHE A 288 -8.31 16.11 -13.09
CA PHE A 288 -8.65 17.50 -12.73
C PHE A 288 -10.14 17.78 -12.93
N ALA A 289 -10.69 17.49 -14.12
CA ALA A 289 -12.12 17.67 -14.41
C ALA A 289 -13.00 16.87 -13.43
N ARG A 290 -12.61 15.64 -13.09
CA ARG A 290 -13.34 14.83 -12.09
C ARG A 290 -13.31 15.46 -10.70
N VAL A 291 -12.15 15.94 -10.23
CA VAL A 291 -12.02 16.52 -8.89
C VAL A 291 -12.78 17.84 -8.80
N THR A 292 -12.67 18.72 -9.80
CA THR A 292 -13.38 20.02 -9.79
C THR A 292 -14.88 19.87 -9.91
N ALA A 293 -15.38 18.86 -10.64
CA ALA A 293 -16.82 18.56 -10.69
C ALA A 293 -17.41 18.22 -9.31
N LEU A 294 -16.62 17.72 -8.35
CA LEU A 294 -17.08 17.47 -6.98
C LEU A 294 -17.35 18.75 -6.17
N LEU A 295 -16.91 19.91 -6.65
CA LEU A 295 -17.21 21.21 -6.03
C LEU A 295 -18.57 21.78 -6.47
N GLU A 296 -19.15 21.26 -7.54
CA GLU A 296 -20.41 21.77 -8.08
C GLU A 296 -21.54 21.63 -7.04
N GLY A 297 -22.22 22.76 -6.76
CA GLY A 297 -23.33 22.80 -5.80
C GLY A 297 -22.93 22.66 -4.34
N GLN A 298 -21.61 22.68 -4.02
CA GLN A 298 -21.11 22.59 -2.65
C GLN A 298 -20.77 23.98 -2.10
N THR A 299 -20.77 24.11 -0.77
CA THR A 299 -20.39 25.35 -0.08
C THR A 299 -18.96 25.21 0.46
N ALA A 300 -18.00 25.88 -0.16
CA ALA A 300 -16.65 26.01 0.34
C ALA A 300 -16.57 27.09 1.43
N VAL A 301 -16.09 26.71 2.62
CA VAL A 301 -15.83 27.65 3.73
C VAL A 301 -14.34 28.01 3.83
N VAL A 302 -13.49 27.25 3.16
CA VAL A 302 -12.07 27.55 2.92
C VAL A 302 -11.72 27.03 1.53
N GLY A 303 -10.94 27.78 0.74
CA GLY A 303 -10.56 27.42 -0.62
C GLY A 303 -11.75 27.44 -1.60
N GLY A 304 -11.72 26.53 -2.56
CA GLY A 304 -12.74 26.42 -3.63
C GLY A 304 -12.23 26.88 -4.98
N GLU A 305 -11.07 27.54 -5.01
CA GLU A 305 -10.46 28.03 -6.24
C GLU A 305 -9.70 26.91 -6.97
N PHE A 306 -9.67 26.99 -8.29
CA PHE A 306 -8.87 26.09 -9.13
C PHE A 306 -8.42 26.80 -10.41
N ASP A 307 -7.35 26.29 -11.00
CA ASP A 307 -6.82 26.79 -12.28
C ASP A 307 -6.67 25.63 -13.27
N GLU A 308 -7.50 25.66 -14.32
CA GLU A 308 -7.51 24.65 -15.37
C GLU A 308 -6.19 24.58 -16.15
N LYS A 309 -5.53 25.73 -16.38
CA LYS A 309 -4.29 25.79 -17.16
C LYS A 309 -3.14 25.05 -16.47
N THR A 310 -3.08 25.12 -15.16
CA THR A 310 -2.05 24.48 -14.36
C THR A 310 -2.51 23.16 -13.75
N ARG A 311 -3.80 22.85 -13.78
CA ARG A 311 -4.44 21.72 -13.07
C ARG A 311 -4.32 21.86 -11.55
N PHE A 312 -4.17 23.07 -11.05
CA PHE A 312 -4.15 23.37 -9.63
C PHE A 312 -5.57 23.35 -9.05
N VAL A 313 -5.73 22.79 -7.86
CA VAL A 313 -6.94 22.84 -7.03
C VAL A 313 -6.53 23.25 -5.63
N ALA A 314 -7.09 24.33 -5.12
CA ALA A 314 -6.80 24.80 -3.76
C ALA A 314 -7.29 23.81 -2.69
N PRO A 315 -6.58 23.68 -1.55
CA PRO A 315 -7.07 22.94 -0.41
C PRO A 315 -8.41 23.49 0.05
N THR A 316 -9.46 22.68 -0.07
CA THR A 316 -10.85 23.12 0.06
C THR A 316 -11.56 22.40 1.19
N LEU A 317 -12.19 23.14 2.09
CA LEU A 317 -13.04 22.64 3.15
C LEU A 317 -14.51 22.93 2.82
N LEU A 318 -15.33 21.89 2.70
CA LEU A 318 -16.75 21.99 2.37
C LEU A 318 -17.61 21.85 3.63
N ASP A 319 -18.64 22.70 3.75
CA ASP A 319 -19.61 22.67 4.84
C ASP A 319 -21.04 22.40 4.34
N GLY A 320 -21.91 21.92 5.24
CA GLY A 320 -23.30 21.62 4.92
C GLY A 320 -23.46 20.47 3.91
N VAL A 321 -22.46 19.58 3.82
CA VAL A 321 -22.44 18.49 2.84
C VAL A 321 -23.48 17.42 3.18
N SER A 322 -24.30 17.04 2.21
CA SER A 322 -25.19 15.88 2.35
C SER A 322 -24.42 14.58 2.21
N PRO A 323 -24.71 13.56 3.04
CA PRO A 323 -24.19 12.20 2.85
C PRO A 323 -24.42 11.60 1.46
N ASP A 324 -25.43 12.07 0.75
CA ASP A 324 -25.83 11.60 -0.58
C ASP A 324 -25.22 12.41 -1.73
N SER A 325 -24.51 13.50 -1.43
CA SER A 325 -23.87 14.34 -2.46
C SER A 325 -22.74 13.59 -3.20
N PRO A 326 -22.44 13.93 -4.46
CA PRO A 326 -21.41 13.25 -5.27
C PRO A 326 -20.06 13.15 -4.55
N VAL A 327 -19.63 14.20 -3.83
CA VAL A 327 -18.37 14.24 -3.09
C VAL A 327 -18.30 13.17 -1.98
N MET A 328 -19.44 12.62 -1.54
CA MET A 328 -19.53 11.57 -0.54
C MET A 328 -19.71 10.16 -1.13
N GLN A 329 -19.91 10.01 -2.45
CA GLN A 329 -20.18 8.72 -3.08
C GLN A 329 -18.92 8.02 -3.61
N GLU A 330 -17.92 8.77 -4.03
CA GLU A 330 -16.64 8.22 -4.51
C GLU A 330 -15.45 8.74 -3.69
N GLU A 331 -14.31 8.04 -3.79
CA GLU A 331 -13.03 8.50 -3.26
C GLU A 331 -12.63 9.80 -3.96
N ILE A 332 -12.34 10.85 -3.18
CA ILE A 332 -12.08 12.19 -3.73
C ILE A 332 -10.74 12.21 -4.47
N PHE A 333 -9.69 11.68 -3.85
CA PHE A 333 -8.34 11.65 -4.42
C PHE A 333 -7.89 13.02 -4.92
N GLY A 334 -8.07 14.02 -4.07
CA GLY A 334 -7.84 15.44 -4.34
C GLY A 334 -7.94 16.29 -3.09
N PRO A 335 -7.59 17.59 -3.13
CA PRO A 335 -7.44 18.43 -1.94
C PRO A 335 -8.77 18.99 -1.41
N ILE A 336 -9.87 18.24 -1.55
CA ILE A 336 -11.21 18.61 -1.10
C ILE A 336 -11.57 17.79 0.14
N LEU A 337 -12.06 18.43 1.19
CA LEU A 337 -12.45 17.82 2.45
C LEU A 337 -13.90 18.19 2.81
N PRO A 338 -14.89 17.32 2.57
CA PRO A 338 -16.26 17.53 3.03
C PRO A 338 -16.37 17.27 4.54
N MET A 339 -17.12 18.14 5.25
CA MET A 339 -17.44 18.00 6.66
C MET A 339 -18.87 17.54 6.87
N LEU A 340 -19.05 16.56 7.77
CA LEU A 340 -20.33 16.13 8.30
C LEU A 340 -20.31 16.26 9.83
N GLU A 341 -21.39 16.82 10.39
CA GLU A 341 -21.50 17.01 11.82
C GLU A 341 -22.06 15.77 12.52
N PHE A 342 -21.63 15.57 13.75
CA PHE A 342 -22.29 14.64 14.69
C PHE A 342 -22.41 15.25 16.09
N SER A 343 -23.36 14.77 16.87
CA SER A 343 -23.56 15.17 18.28
C SER A 343 -23.06 14.11 19.25
N ARG A 344 -23.10 12.84 18.86
CA ARG A 344 -22.66 11.71 19.67
C ARG A 344 -21.73 10.83 18.83
N LEU A 345 -20.64 10.37 19.42
CA LEU A 345 -19.63 9.55 18.75
C LEU A 345 -20.23 8.32 18.04
N ASP A 346 -21.27 7.72 18.60
CA ASP A 346 -21.96 6.57 18.00
C ASP A 346 -22.59 6.90 16.63
N GLU A 347 -22.95 8.14 16.35
CA GLU A 347 -23.46 8.58 15.05
C GLU A 347 -22.33 8.49 14.00
N ALA A 348 -21.13 9.00 14.34
CA ALA A 348 -19.95 8.89 13.48
C ALA A 348 -19.54 7.41 13.25
N ILE A 349 -19.51 6.61 14.31
CA ILE A 349 -19.19 5.18 14.22
C ILE A 349 -20.20 4.45 13.31
N ASN A 350 -21.50 4.68 13.49
CA ASN A 350 -22.54 4.04 12.67
C ASN A 350 -22.46 4.48 11.21
N PHE A 351 -22.16 5.74 10.95
CA PHE A 351 -21.94 6.26 9.61
C PHE A 351 -20.78 5.54 8.90
N ILE A 352 -19.64 5.37 9.58
CA ILE A 352 -18.49 4.63 9.04
C ILE A 352 -18.87 3.16 8.79
N ARG A 353 -19.55 2.52 9.73
CA ARG A 353 -19.93 1.10 9.63
C ARG A 353 -20.99 0.82 8.56
N SER A 354 -21.77 1.80 8.16
CA SER A 354 -22.75 1.67 7.06
C SER A 354 -22.10 1.72 5.67
N ARG A 355 -20.79 2.02 5.59
CA ARG A 355 -20.02 2.14 4.35
C ARG A 355 -19.02 1.01 4.18
N GLU A 356 -18.41 0.94 3.01
CA GLU A 356 -17.31 0.01 2.74
C GLU A 356 -16.11 0.28 3.67
N LYS A 357 -15.40 -0.78 4.03
CA LYS A 357 -14.24 -0.70 4.92
C LYS A 357 -13.13 0.12 4.27
N PRO A 358 -12.72 1.26 4.88
CA PRO A 358 -11.71 2.14 4.32
C PRO A 358 -10.30 1.56 4.47
N LEU A 359 -9.37 2.07 3.66
CA LEU A 359 -7.95 1.76 3.81
C LEU A 359 -7.37 2.41 5.08
N ALA A 360 -7.77 3.66 5.39
CA ALA A 360 -7.35 4.32 6.62
C ALA A 360 -8.53 4.87 7.43
N LEU A 361 -8.32 5.04 8.75
CA LEU A 361 -9.19 5.75 9.67
C LEU A 361 -8.34 6.60 10.63
N TYR A 362 -8.78 7.84 10.85
CA TYR A 362 -8.11 8.79 11.74
C TYR A 362 -9.04 9.26 12.84
N LEU A 363 -8.54 9.30 14.07
CA LEU A 363 -9.30 9.76 15.22
C LEU A 363 -8.50 10.79 16.00
N PHE A 364 -9.07 11.97 16.18
CA PHE A 364 -8.53 13.01 17.06
C PHE A 364 -9.38 13.08 18.33
N THR A 365 -8.78 12.70 19.45
CA THR A 365 -9.42 12.65 20.77
C THR A 365 -8.37 12.60 21.88
N SER A 366 -8.71 13.08 23.06
CA SER A 366 -7.99 12.83 24.32
C SER A 366 -8.74 11.83 25.24
N ASP A 367 -9.96 11.44 24.86
CA ASP A 367 -10.77 10.48 25.61
C ASP A 367 -10.39 9.02 25.23
N LYS A 368 -9.80 8.32 26.18
CA LYS A 368 -9.42 6.90 26.04
C LYS A 368 -10.59 5.97 25.81
N ALA A 369 -11.78 6.30 26.32
CA ALA A 369 -12.98 5.51 26.09
C ALA A 369 -13.47 5.68 24.64
N ALA A 370 -13.44 6.90 24.09
CA ALA A 370 -13.72 7.18 22.70
C ALA A 370 -12.74 6.45 21.77
N GLU A 371 -11.42 6.55 22.06
CA GLU A 371 -10.37 5.81 21.32
C GLU A 371 -10.68 4.31 21.27
N ARG A 372 -10.87 3.69 22.44
CA ARG A 372 -11.15 2.26 22.53
C ARG A 372 -12.43 1.88 21.79
N ARG A 373 -13.48 2.69 21.93
CA ARG A 373 -14.77 2.48 21.28
C ARG A 373 -14.64 2.43 19.77
N VAL A 374 -13.92 3.38 19.16
CA VAL A 374 -13.69 3.42 17.70
C VAL A 374 -12.87 2.22 17.25
N LEU A 375 -11.74 1.93 17.92
CA LEU A 375 -10.87 0.82 17.56
C LEU A 375 -11.54 -0.55 17.64
N ASP A 376 -12.44 -0.74 18.62
CA ASP A 376 -13.15 -2.02 18.80
C ASP A 376 -14.33 -2.21 17.83
N THR A 377 -14.87 -1.13 17.28
CA THR A 377 -16.14 -1.20 16.53
C THR A 377 -15.99 -0.89 15.03
N CYS A 378 -14.99 -0.14 14.60
CA CYS A 378 -14.74 0.16 13.19
C CYS A 378 -13.70 -0.80 12.60
N SER A 379 -13.94 -1.28 11.39
CA SER A 379 -12.99 -2.11 10.64
C SER A 379 -12.35 -1.27 9.52
N PHE A 380 -11.02 -1.24 9.47
CA PHE A 380 -10.23 -0.47 8.49
C PHE A 380 -8.85 -1.12 8.31
N GLY A 381 -8.09 -0.72 7.27
CA GLY A 381 -6.76 -1.26 7.00
C GLY A 381 -5.73 -0.85 8.04
N GLY A 382 -5.56 0.44 8.24
CA GLY A 382 -4.66 1.05 9.22
C GLY A 382 -5.10 2.45 9.62
N GLY A 383 -4.38 3.14 10.51
CA GLY A 383 -4.78 4.50 10.87
C GLY A 383 -3.92 5.14 11.95
N CYS A 384 -4.31 6.35 12.34
CA CYS A 384 -3.64 7.10 13.39
C CYS A 384 -4.62 7.60 14.46
N ILE A 385 -4.13 7.64 15.68
CA ILE A 385 -4.75 8.42 16.75
C ILE A 385 -4.00 9.73 16.86
N ASN A 386 -4.72 10.84 16.75
CA ASN A 386 -4.20 12.21 16.80
C ASN A 386 -3.19 12.56 15.69
N ASP A 387 -3.20 11.84 14.56
CA ASP A 387 -2.44 12.18 13.36
C ASP A 387 -3.12 11.66 12.10
N THR A 388 -2.53 11.91 10.92
CA THR A 388 -2.96 11.40 9.63
C THR A 388 -1.78 10.79 8.88
N ILE A 389 -2.02 9.84 7.98
CA ILE A 389 -1.07 9.28 7.00
C ILE A 389 0.13 8.51 7.61
N ILE A 390 0.79 9.01 8.65
CA ILE A 390 2.11 8.54 9.12
C ILE A 390 2.17 7.06 9.54
N HIS A 391 1.04 6.37 9.71
CA HIS A 391 1.03 4.93 10.03
C HIS A 391 1.69 4.06 8.94
N LEU A 392 1.78 4.56 7.69
CA LEU A 392 2.45 3.88 6.60
C LEU A 392 3.98 4.13 6.58
N ALA A 393 4.47 5.14 7.29
CA ALA A 393 5.88 5.56 7.25
C ALA A 393 6.76 4.74 8.22
N THR A 394 6.54 3.43 8.30
CA THR A 394 7.33 2.53 9.14
C THR A 394 7.47 1.15 8.52
N THR A 395 8.70 0.61 8.56
CA THR A 395 9.01 -0.76 8.13
C THR A 395 8.66 -1.83 9.19
N HIS A 396 8.15 -1.42 10.36
CA HIS A 396 7.84 -2.31 11.48
C HIS A 396 6.37 -2.72 11.56
N MET A 397 5.47 -2.03 10.83
CA MET A 397 4.05 -2.36 10.76
C MET A 397 3.67 -2.78 9.34
N PRO A 398 2.80 -3.78 9.17
CA PRO A 398 2.25 -4.09 7.86
C PRO A 398 1.32 -2.95 7.41
N PHE A 399 1.34 -2.65 6.11
CA PHE A 399 0.39 -1.77 5.46
C PHE A 399 -0.46 -2.57 4.48
N GLY A 400 -1.77 -2.38 4.51
CA GLY A 400 -2.71 -3.06 3.63
C GLY A 400 -4.17 -2.87 4.03
N GLY A 401 -5.06 -3.06 3.07
CA GLY A 401 -6.50 -2.91 3.23
C GLY A 401 -7.24 -4.15 3.72
N VAL A 402 -8.55 -4.00 3.92
CA VAL A 402 -9.47 -5.07 4.31
C VAL A 402 -10.80 -4.92 3.56
N GLY A 403 -11.32 -6.02 3.00
CA GLY A 403 -12.55 -5.99 2.21
C GLY A 403 -12.36 -5.21 0.91
N SER A 404 -13.16 -4.16 0.67
CA SER A 404 -13.08 -3.33 -0.53
C SER A 404 -11.81 -2.50 -0.64
N SER A 405 -11.11 -2.22 0.48
CA SER A 405 -9.85 -1.48 0.46
C SER A 405 -8.63 -2.34 0.15
N GLY A 406 -8.75 -3.67 0.08
CA GLY A 406 -7.67 -4.52 -0.36
C GLY A 406 -7.60 -5.89 0.29
N MET A 407 -6.57 -6.65 -0.07
CA MET A 407 -6.21 -7.93 0.52
C MET A 407 -4.69 -8.15 0.48
N GLY A 408 -4.17 -8.74 1.53
CA GLY A 408 -2.74 -8.84 1.74
C GLY A 408 -2.19 -7.58 2.41
N SER A 409 -0.88 -7.49 2.48
CA SER A 409 -0.18 -6.32 3.03
C SER A 409 1.31 -6.42 2.73
N TYR A 410 2.05 -5.32 2.90
CA TYR A 410 3.48 -5.24 2.67
C TYR A 410 4.15 -4.30 3.68
N HIS A 411 5.33 -3.83 3.49
CA HIS A 411 6.30 -3.13 4.32
C HIS A 411 7.12 -4.07 5.22
N GLY A 412 8.40 -3.84 5.23
CA GLY A 412 9.39 -4.54 6.04
C GLY A 412 9.34 -6.06 5.90
N LYS A 413 9.27 -6.77 7.02
CA LYS A 413 9.21 -8.23 7.00
C LYS A 413 8.00 -8.74 6.22
N LYS A 414 6.89 -8.02 6.26
CA LYS A 414 5.67 -8.44 5.55
C LYS A 414 5.84 -8.41 4.03
N SER A 415 6.65 -7.48 3.48
CA SER A 415 7.04 -7.51 2.07
C SER A 415 7.74 -8.83 1.71
N PHE A 416 8.70 -9.27 2.54
CA PHE A 416 9.36 -10.57 2.33
C PHE A 416 8.36 -11.74 2.38
N ASP A 417 7.47 -11.75 3.38
CA ASP A 417 6.46 -12.81 3.55
C ASP A 417 5.47 -12.84 2.38
N THR A 418 5.09 -11.67 1.85
CA THR A 418 4.16 -11.51 0.72
C THR A 418 4.72 -12.06 -0.60
N PHE A 419 6.04 -12.00 -0.78
CA PHE A 419 6.72 -12.52 -1.96
C PHE A 419 7.38 -13.89 -1.73
N THR A 420 7.03 -14.61 -0.64
CA THR A 420 7.51 -15.95 -0.36
C THR A 420 6.38 -16.87 0.08
N HIS A 421 6.47 -18.15 -0.28
CA HIS A 421 5.62 -19.21 0.23
C HIS A 421 6.26 -19.86 1.47
N ALA A 422 5.47 -19.99 2.53
CA ALA A 422 5.90 -20.63 3.78
C ALA A 422 5.71 -22.14 3.68
N ARG A 423 6.74 -22.87 3.22
CA ARG A 423 6.69 -24.31 3.01
C ARG A 423 6.91 -25.07 4.32
N SER A 424 5.97 -25.93 4.70
CA SER A 424 6.04 -26.74 5.91
C SER A 424 6.73 -28.08 5.63
N ILE A 425 7.78 -28.40 6.38
CA ILE A 425 8.58 -29.63 6.23
C ILE A 425 8.63 -30.38 7.56
N VAL A 426 8.38 -31.71 7.48
CA VAL A 426 8.67 -32.65 8.57
C VAL A 426 9.79 -33.56 8.11
N LYS A 427 10.95 -33.46 8.77
CA LYS A 427 12.10 -34.37 8.53
C LYS A 427 12.08 -35.48 9.55
N LYS A 428 11.66 -36.67 9.13
CA LYS A 428 11.61 -37.88 9.98
C LYS A 428 12.90 -38.68 9.89
N SER A 429 13.31 -39.28 11.02
CA SER A 429 14.42 -40.23 11.02
C SER A 429 14.04 -41.53 10.30
N THR A 430 15.03 -42.20 9.74
CA THR A 430 14.84 -43.47 9.01
C THR A 430 15.09 -44.72 9.88
N TRP A 431 15.70 -44.52 11.06
CA TRP A 431 16.03 -45.63 11.98
C TRP A 431 14.88 -46.04 12.90
N LEU A 432 13.86 -45.18 13.06
CA LEU A 432 12.67 -45.44 13.88
C LEU A 432 11.41 -45.27 13.05
N ASP A 433 10.64 -46.32 12.96
CA ASP A 433 9.29 -46.28 12.40
C ASP A 433 8.29 -46.85 13.41
N LEU A 434 7.16 -46.17 13.58
CA LEU A 434 6.13 -46.51 14.54
C LEU A 434 5.03 -47.32 13.85
N PRO A 435 4.88 -48.62 14.15
CA PRO A 435 3.96 -49.49 13.41
C PRO A 435 2.48 -49.18 13.67
N MET A 436 2.14 -48.33 14.67
CA MET A 436 0.77 -48.02 15.02
C MET A 436 -0.01 -47.33 13.91
N ARG A 437 0.66 -46.60 13.03
CA ARG A 437 0.01 -45.82 11.91
C ARG A 437 -0.32 -46.69 10.69
N TYR A 438 0.20 -47.93 10.62
CA TYR A 438 0.03 -48.80 9.44
C TYR A 438 -1.08 -49.82 9.64
N HIS A 439 -1.64 -50.26 8.52
CA HIS A 439 -2.54 -51.42 8.52
C HIS A 439 -1.81 -52.73 8.95
N PRO A 440 -2.56 -53.69 9.52
CA PRO A 440 -3.96 -53.62 9.88
C PRO A 440 -4.20 -52.78 11.13
N TYR A 441 -5.31 -52.05 11.15
CA TYR A 441 -5.74 -51.29 12.32
C TYR A 441 -6.33 -52.23 13.39
N SER A 442 -6.16 -51.89 14.66
CA SER A 442 -6.72 -52.65 15.79
C SER A 442 -7.11 -51.72 16.93
N GLU A 443 -8.01 -52.18 17.80
CA GLU A 443 -8.41 -51.45 19.01
C GLU A 443 -7.22 -51.13 19.92
N LYS A 444 -6.22 -52.04 19.99
CA LYS A 444 -4.98 -51.78 20.74
C LYS A 444 -4.19 -50.62 20.15
N LYS A 445 -4.02 -50.56 18.82
CA LYS A 445 -3.36 -49.43 18.15
C LYS A 445 -4.13 -48.14 18.34
N LEU A 446 -5.46 -48.15 18.23
CA LEU A 446 -6.33 -47.00 18.46
C LEU A 446 -6.20 -46.48 19.90
N GLY A 447 -6.19 -47.35 20.91
CA GLY A 447 -6.00 -46.97 22.31
C GLY A 447 -4.67 -46.28 22.58
N ILE A 448 -3.57 -46.76 21.93
CA ILE A 448 -2.27 -46.08 22.00
C ILE A 448 -2.33 -44.69 21.36
N ILE A 449 -2.86 -44.59 20.14
CA ILE A 449 -2.95 -43.31 19.42
C ILE A 449 -3.76 -42.25 20.25
N LYS A 450 -4.89 -42.68 20.83
CA LYS A 450 -5.72 -41.80 21.66
C LYS A 450 -4.99 -41.25 22.90
N ARG A 451 -3.97 -41.94 23.43
CA ARG A 451 -3.15 -41.45 24.54
C ARG A 451 -2.18 -40.33 24.12
N PHE A 452 -1.69 -40.37 22.87
CA PHE A 452 -0.72 -39.39 22.38
C PHE A 452 -1.34 -38.20 21.63
N MET A 453 -2.62 -38.28 21.27
CA MET A 453 -3.35 -37.23 20.56
C MET A 453 -4.35 -36.48 21.46
N LYS A 454 -4.17 -36.53 22.76
CA LYS A 454 -4.98 -35.79 23.75
C LYS A 454 -4.48 -34.36 23.91
#